data_dd2f2a0c9554712cad6c7751b38a251c
#
_entry.id   dd2f2a0c9554712cad6c7751b38a251c
#
_cell.length_a   1.000
_cell.length_b   1.000
_cell.length_c   1.000
_cell.angle_alpha   90.00
_cell.angle_beta   90.00
_cell.angle_gamma   90.00
#
_symmetry.space_group_name_H-M   'P 1'
#
loop_
_entity.id
_entity.type
_entity.pdbx_description
1 polymer ?
#
loop_
_entity_poly.entity_id
_entity_poly.type
_entity_poly.pdbx_seq_one_letter_code
_entity_poly.pdbx_strand_id
1 'polypeptide(L)'
;MTDGALDTIAQNFQDAYEREYTYRLDAPVEMVGIHLVARAEVGKLEMKPAEMGPADATPALKGRREVDYALEGKHEADIYDGDKLNPGMTLTGPAIIEDSGTTIVIHPGNRVELDAYRNVHIHIGS
;
A
#
# COMPACT_ATOMS: atom_id res chain seq x y z
N MET A 1 6.45 -2.25 -41.20
CA MET A 1 7.93 -2.29 -41.14
C MET A 1 8.43 -2.35 -42.57
N THR A 2 9.29 -1.44 -43.01
CA THR A 2 9.84 -1.42 -44.37
C THR A 2 11.09 -2.30 -44.42
N ASP A 3 11.42 -2.87 -45.60
CA ASP A 3 12.60 -3.73 -45.78
C ASP A 3 13.89 -3.07 -45.28
N GLY A 4 14.08 -1.77 -45.51
CA GLY A 4 15.23 -1.02 -44.99
C GLY A 4 15.31 -0.91 -43.44
N ALA A 5 14.21 -1.08 -42.74
CA ALA A 5 14.21 -1.09 -41.26
C ALA A 5 14.75 -2.41 -40.70
N LEU A 6 14.46 -3.53 -41.38
CA LEU A 6 14.98 -4.83 -41.00
C LEU A 6 16.50 -4.93 -41.20
N ASP A 7 17.00 -4.39 -42.32
CA ASP A 7 18.45 -4.33 -42.60
C ASP A 7 19.17 -3.49 -41.55
N THR A 8 18.59 -2.36 -41.17
CA THR A 8 19.16 -1.50 -40.11
C THR A 8 19.17 -2.20 -38.74
N ILE A 9 18.14 -2.95 -38.41
CA ILE A 9 18.07 -3.72 -37.16
C ILE A 9 19.14 -4.83 -37.17
N ALA A 10 19.27 -5.55 -38.27
CA ALA A 10 20.30 -6.60 -38.44
C ALA A 10 21.70 -6.03 -38.28
N GLN A 11 21.98 -4.89 -38.92
CA GLN A 11 23.27 -4.21 -38.80
C GLN A 11 23.57 -3.80 -37.36
N ASN A 12 22.63 -3.13 -36.69
CA ASN A 12 22.77 -2.70 -35.30
C ASN A 12 22.98 -3.89 -34.36
N PHE A 13 22.33 -5.01 -34.63
CA PHE A 13 22.53 -6.24 -33.87
C PHE A 13 23.96 -6.77 -34.06
N GLN A 14 24.45 -6.86 -35.27
CA GLN A 14 25.81 -7.32 -35.54
C GLN A 14 26.88 -6.43 -34.88
N ASP A 15 26.68 -5.11 -34.92
CA ASP A 15 27.59 -4.14 -34.29
C ASP A 15 27.57 -4.24 -32.76
N ALA A 16 26.40 -4.48 -32.18
CA ALA A 16 26.25 -4.71 -30.73
C ALA A 16 26.89 -6.06 -30.32
N TYR A 17 26.67 -7.10 -31.12
CA TYR A 17 27.22 -8.43 -30.88
C TYR A 17 28.76 -8.43 -30.93
N GLU A 18 29.34 -7.78 -31.93
CA GLU A 18 30.81 -7.65 -32.05
C GLU A 18 31.41 -6.87 -30.88
N ARG A 19 30.72 -5.84 -30.39
CA ARG A 19 31.16 -5.05 -29.22
C ARG A 19 31.16 -5.87 -27.95
N GLU A 20 30.17 -6.74 -27.78
CA GLU A 20 30.01 -7.55 -26.56
C GLU A 20 30.89 -8.80 -26.56
N TYR A 21 31.01 -9.46 -27.73
CA TYR A 21 31.66 -10.76 -27.85
C TYR A 21 33.01 -10.73 -28.63
N THR A 22 33.45 -9.56 -29.11
CA THR A 22 34.73 -9.32 -29.81
C THR A 22 34.90 -10.02 -31.17
N TYR A 23 33.84 -10.62 -31.69
CA TYR A 23 33.82 -11.21 -33.03
C TYR A 23 32.44 -11.04 -33.68
N ARG A 24 32.40 -11.11 -34.99
CA ARG A 24 31.18 -11.02 -35.79
C ARG A 24 30.88 -12.39 -36.42
N LEU A 25 29.62 -12.81 -36.33
CA LEU A 25 29.14 -14.00 -37.02
C LEU A 25 28.72 -13.62 -38.43
N ASP A 26 29.32 -14.30 -39.45
CA ASP A 26 28.88 -14.20 -40.84
C ASP A 26 27.71 -15.16 -41.09
N ALA A 27 26.59 -14.86 -40.47
CA ALA A 27 25.35 -15.63 -40.53
C ALA A 27 24.15 -14.70 -40.69
N PRO A 28 23.08 -15.15 -41.38
CA PRO A 28 21.85 -14.37 -41.47
C PRO A 28 21.22 -14.18 -40.10
N VAL A 29 20.71 -12.98 -39.87
CA VAL A 29 19.99 -12.62 -38.62
C VAL A 29 18.50 -12.80 -38.83
N GLU A 30 17.87 -13.54 -37.97
CA GLU A 30 16.42 -13.76 -37.95
C GLU A 30 15.81 -13.12 -36.74
N MET A 31 14.74 -12.32 -36.93
CA MET A 31 13.98 -11.72 -35.82
C MET A 31 12.89 -12.69 -35.38
N VAL A 32 13.03 -13.27 -34.18
CA VAL A 32 12.11 -14.27 -33.64
C VAL A 32 11.02 -13.68 -32.75
N GLY A 33 11.12 -12.41 -32.38
CA GLY A 33 10.13 -11.74 -31.55
C GLY A 33 10.45 -10.28 -31.27
N ILE A 34 9.46 -9.56 -30.80
CA ILE A 34 9.57 -8.16 -30.35
C ILE A 34 9.01 -8.07 -28.93
N HIS A 35 9.78 -7.50 -28.02
CA HIS A 35 9.32 -7.18 -26.69
C HIS A 35 9.29 -5.65 -26.53
N LEU A 36 8.09 -5.09 -26.35
CA LEU A 36 7.87 -3.66 -26.15
C LEU A 36 7.49 -3.38 -24.70
N VAL A 37 8.23 -2.49 -24.05
CA VAL A 37 7.88 -1.97 -22.72
C VAL A 37 7.60 -0.48 -22.84
N ALA A 38 6.36 -0.10 -22.58
CA ALA A 38 5.96 1.31 -22.48
C ALA A 38 5.93 1.72 -21.01
N ARG A 39 6.52 2.86 -20.66
CA ARG A 39 6.49 3.45 -19.33
C ARG A 39 5.94 4.85 -19.43
N ALA A 40 4.96 5.16 -18.57
CA ALA A 40 4.44 6.50 -18.42
C ALA A 40 4.72 7.00 -17.00
N GLU A 41 5.19 8.22 -16.88
CA GLU A 41 5.31 8.90 -15.60
C GLU A 41 3.96 9.50 -15.24
N VAL A 42 3.32 8.95 -14.21
CA VAL A 42 1.98 9.39 -13.75
C VAL A 42 2.05 10.38 -12.56
N GLY A 43 3.24 10.84 -12.22
CA GLY A 43 3.47 11.66 -11.04
C GLY A 43 3.42 10.86 -9.73
N LYS A 44 3.69 11.53 -8.63
CA LYS A 44 3.58 10.96 -7.28
C LYS A 44 2.26 11.39 -6.66
N LEU A 45 1.59 10.46 -5.99
CA LEU A 45 0.44 10.77 -5.16
C LEU A 45 0.90 11.65 -3.99
N GLU A 46 0.39 12.88 -3.90
CA GLU A 46 0.62 13.76 -2.74
C GLU A 46 -0.46 13.47 -1.69
N MET A 47 -0.03 12.91 -0.57
CA MET A 47 -0.90 12.76 0.58
C MET A 47 -1.00 14.10 1.31
N LYS A 48 -2.18 14.70 1.32
CA LYS A 48 -2.44 15.93 2.07
C LYS A 48 -2.96 15.60 3.45
N PRO A 49 -2.42 16.23 4.51
CA PRO A 49 -2.97 16.06 5.83
C PRO A 49 -4.38 16.66 5.90
N ALA A 50 -5.29 15.97 6.56
CA ALA A 50 -6.60 16.50 6.90
C ALA A 50 -6.52 17.37 8.17
N GLU A 51 -7.52 18.22 8.37
CA GLU A 51 -7.62 18.98 9.61
C GLU A 51 -7.88 18.04 10.79
N MET A 52 -7.19 18.32 11.90
CA MET A 52 -7.41 17.60 13.15
C MET A 52 -8.74 18.05 13.76
N GLY A 53 -9.60 17.08 14.02
CA GLY A 53 -10.89 17.30 14.65
C GLY A 53 -10.88 17.05 16.16
N PRO A 54 -12.06 17.00 16.78
CA PRO A 54 -12.20 16.70 18.22
C PRO A 54 -11.74 15.28 18.53
N ALA A 55 -11.21 15.10 19.75
CA ALA A 55 -10.72 13.81 20.24
C ALA A 55 -11.84 12.78 20.52
N ASP A 56 -13.07 13.22 20.62
CA ASP A 56 -14.22 12.36 20.95
C ASP A 56 -14.57 11.42 19.79
N ALA A 57 -14.40 10.10 20.00
CA ALA A 57 -14.70 9.05 19.05
C ALA A 57 -16.15 8.50 19.16
N THR A 58 -16.98 9.04 20.07
CA THR A 58 -18.36 8.60 20.26
C THR A 58 -19.19 8.58 18.97
N PRO A 59 -19.04 9.53 18.01
CA PRO A 59 -19.78 9.47 16.75
C PRO A 59 -19.47 8.24 15.89
N ALA A 60 -18.33 7.60 16.10
CA ALA A 60 -17.93 6.39 15.41
C ALA A 60 -18.33 5.09 16.15
N LEU A 61 -18.83 5.19 17.37
CA LEU A 61 -19.23 4.03 18.18
C LEU A 61 -20.45 3.34 17.55
N LYS A 62 -20.32 2.04 17.26
CA LYS A 62 -21.40 1.19 16.72
C LYS A 62 -22.16 0.45 17.83
N GLY A 63 -21.48 0.11 18.92
CA GLY A 63 -22.03 -0.68 20.00
C GLY A 63 -20.96 -1.31 20.86
N ARG A 64 -21.36 -2.30 21.63
CA ARG A 64 -20.49 -3.09 22.52
C ARG A 64 -20.75 -4.57 22.33
N ARG A 65 -19.71 -5.36 22.53
CA ARG A 65 -19.83 -6.82 22.61
C ARG A 65 -18.72 -7.44 23.45
N GLU A 66 -18.97 -8.62 24.01
CA GLU A 66 -17.93 -9.41 24.67
C GLU A 66 -16.91 -9.91 23.63
N VAL A 67 -15.64 -9.68 23.89
CA VAL A 67 -14.50 -10.13 23.10
C VAL A 67 -13.52 -10.86 24.00
N ASP A 68 -13.03 -12.02 23.52
CA ASP A 68 -12.02 -12.80 24.22
C ASP A 68 -10.63 -12.36 23.75
N TYR A 69 -9.87 -11.75 24.65
CA TYR A 69 -8.49 -11.30 24.43
C TYR A 69 -7.45 -12.36 24.83
N ALA A 70 -7.82 -13.62 24.82
CA ALA A 70 -6.98 -14.76 25.16
C ALA A 70 -6.37 -14.65 26.59
N LEU A 71 -5.09 -14.34 26.69
CA LEU A 71 -4.40 -14.25 27.99
C LEU A 71 -4.94 -13.14 28.91
N GLU A 72 -5.52 -12.10 28.35
CA GLU A 72 -6.11 -10.99 29.09
C GLU A 72 -7.59 -11.21 29.45
N GLY A 73 -8.15 -12.34 28.98
CA GLY A 73 -9.50 -12.75 29.27
C GLY A 73 -10.57 -12.05 28.45
N LYS A 74 -11.82 -12.22 28.88
CA LYS A 74 -12.98 -11.67 28.22
C LYS A 74 -13.32 -10.28 28.76
N HIS A 75 -13.55 -9.35 27.83
CA HIS A 75 -13.92 -7.97 28.15
C HIS A 75 -15.06 -7.49 27.26
N GLU A 76 -15.90 -6.61 27.77
CA GLU A 76 -16.81 -5.83 26.95
C GLU A 76 -15.99 -4.78 26.17
N ALA A 77 -15.93 -4.94 24.85
CA ALA A 77 -15.21 -4.05 23.97
C ALA A 77 -16.16 -3.08 23.25
N ASP A 78 -15.74 -1.84 23.15
CA ASP A 78 -16.40 -0.84 22.31
C ASP A 78 -16.08 -1.13 20.83
N ILE A 79 -17.10 -1.13 19.97
CA ILE A 79 -16.97 -1.40 18.53
C ILE A 79 -17.12 -0.08 17.78
N TYR A 80 -16.08 0.29 17.06
CA TYR A 80 -16.03 1.52 16.28
C TYR A 80 -16.10 1.26 14.77
N ASP A 81 -16.78 2.14 14.08
CA ASP A 81 -16.82 2.20 12.60
C ASP A 81 -15.59 2.96 12.10
N GLY A 82 -14.66 2.26 11.43
CA GLY A 82 -13.43 2.83 10.92
C GLY A 82 -13.65 3.97 9.93
N ASP A 83 -14.72 3.89 9.12
CA ASP A 83 -15.07 4.93 8.16
C ASP A 83 -15.49 6.26 8.82
N LYS A 84 -15.98 6.20 10.06
CA LYS A 84 -16.39 7.37 10.86
C LYS A 84 -15.32 7.91 11.79
N LEU A 85 -14.19 7.22 11.92
CA LEU A 85 -13.05 7.71 12.67
C LEU A 85 -12.33 8.81 11.89
N ASN A 86 -12.19 9.97 12.48
CA ASN A 86 -11.58 11.16 11.88
C ASN A 86 -10.25 11.52 12.56
N PRO A 87 -9.35 12.23 11.86
CA PRO A 87 -8.11 12.73 12.44
C PRO A 87 -8.36 13.50 13.77
N GLY A 88 -7.55 13.22 14.77
CA GLY A 88 -7.65 13.78 16.11
C GLY A 88 -8.45 12.94 17.09
N MET A 89 -9.29 12.01 16.62
CA MET A 89 -10.05 11.14 17.52
C MET A 89 -9.12 10.20 18.29
N THR A 90 -9.47 9.95 19.54
CA THR A 90 -8.77 9.05 20.44
C THR A 90 -9.76 8.06 21.05
N LEU A 91 -9.28 6.85 21.31
CA LEU A 91 -10.04 5.84 22.02
C LEU A 91 -9.11 4.96 22.87
N THR A 92 -9.67 4.23 23.81
CA THR A 92 -8.94 3.32 24.68
C THR A 92 -9.51 1.91 24.56
N GLY A 93 -8.64 0.90 24.70
CA GLY A 93 -9.08 -0.49 24.79
C GLY A 93 -9.69 -0.84 26.16
N PRO A 94 -10.47 -1.90 26.21
CA PRO A 94 -10.71 -2.86 25.13
C PRO A 94 -11.63 -2.31 24.03
N ALA A 95 -11.21 -2.38 22.78
CA ALA A 95 -11.99 -1.88 21.66
C ALA A 95 -11.68 -2.64 20.34
N ILE A 96 -12.61 -2.57 19.40
CA ILE A 96 -12.45 -3.09 18.05
C ILE A 96 -12.78 -1.96 17.07
N ILE A 97 -11.90 -1.74 16.10
CA ILE A 97 -12.19 -0.87 14.95
C ILE A 97 -12.49 -1.78 13.76
N GLU A 98 -13.70 -1.67 13.23
CA GLU A 98 -14.11 -2.38 12.01
C GLU A 98 -13.96 -1.43 10.82
N ASP A 99 -13.02 -1.73 9.92
CA ASP A 99 -12.78 -1.00 8.68
C ASP A 99 -13.16 -1.89 7.49
N SER A 100 -13.37 -1.30 6.31
CA SER A 100 -13.82 -1.99 5.09
C SER A 100 -12.92 -3.16 4.66
N GLY A 101 -11.62 -3.08 4.92
CA GLY A 101 -10.63 -4.08 4.52
C GLY A 101 -9.97 -4.81 5.68
N THR A 102 -10.23 -4.43 6.93
CA THR A 102 -9.54 -5.00 8.09
C THR A 102 -10.30 -4.78 9.40
N THR A 103 -9.85 -5.49 10.43
CA THR A 103 -10.30 -5.28 11.80
C THR A 103 -9.08 -5.02 12.68
N ILE A 104 -9.10 -3.93 13.44
CA ILE A 104 -8.02 -3.57 14.36
C ILE A 104 -8.47 -3.88 15.78
N VAL A 105 -7.72 -4.72 16.48
CA VAL A 105 -7.98 -5.12 17.86
C VAL A 105 -7.15 -4.25 18.80
N ILE A 106 -7.83 -3.58 19.72
CA ILE A 106 -7.20 -2.73 20.74
C ILE A 106 -7.35 -3.43 22.08
N HIS A 107 -6.23 -3.86 22.62
CA HIS A 107 -6.18 -4.58 23.89
C HIS A 107 -6.51 -3.67 25.09
N PRO A 108 -6.97 -4.25 26.19
CA PRO A 108 -7.15 -3.51 27.43
C PRO A 108 -5.88 -2.73 27.83
N GLY A 109 -6.04 -1.49 28.26
CA GLY A 109 -4.94 -0.61 28.66
C GLY A 109 -4.19 0.09 27.51
N ASN A 110 -4.45 -0.27 26.28
CA ASN A 110 -3.87 0.43 25.12
C ASN A 110 -4.69 1.68 24.76
N ARG A 111 -4.01 2.69 24.24
CA ARG A 111 -4.62 3.92 23.74
C ARG A 111 -4.38 4.09 22.25
N VAL A 112 -5.36 4.61 21.56
CA VAL A 112 -5.31 4.90 20.13
C VAL A 112 -5.49 6.37 19.89
N GLU A 113 -4.78 6.89 18.90
CA GLU A 113 -4.99 8.21 18.31
C GLU A 113 -4.89 8.15 16.78
N LEU A 114 -5.70 8.95 16.10
CA LEU A 114 -5.65 9.09 14.66
C LEU A 114 -4.91 10.38 14.28
N ASP A 115 -3.89 10.25 13.43
CA ASP A 115 -3.15 11.39 12.92
C ASP A 115 -3.87 12.09 11.74
N ALA A 116 -3.25 13.18 11.25
CA ALA A 116 -3.79 13.95 10.12
C ALA A 116 -3.89 13.17 8.80
N TYR A 117 -3.24 12.03 8.68
CA TYR A 117 -3.29 11.14 7.52
C TYR A 117 -4.21 9.94 7.72
N ARG A 118 -4.96 9.92 8.83
CA ARG A 118 -5.80 8.79 9.28
C ARG A 118 -5.02 7.53 9.62
N ASN A 119 -3.73 7.64 9.91
CA ASN A 119 -3.03 6.51 10.49
C ASN A 119 -3.50 6.28 11.94
N VAL A 120 -3.66 5.01 12.27
CA VAL A 120 -4.05 4.57 13.60
C VAL A 120 -2.79 4.27 14.40
N HIS A 121 -2.47 5.12 15.37
CA HIS A 121 -1.33 4.92 16.28
C HIS A 121 -1.82 4.24 17.56
N ILE A 122 -1.30 3.05 17.84
CA ILE A 122 -1.62 2.28 19.04
C ILE A 122 -0.47 2.39 20.03
N HIS A 123 -0.72 3.04 21.16
CA HIS A 123 0.22 3.12 22.29
C HIS A 123 -0.02 1.93 23.20
N ILE A 124 0.97 1.03 23.27
CA ILE A 124 0.90 -0.23 24.00
C ILE A 124 1.38 -0.02 25.43
N GLY A 125 0.52 -0.36 26.35
CA GLY A 125 0.79 -0.38 27.79
C GLY A 125 1.02 1.01 28.38
N SER A 126 0.71 1.14 29.60
CA SER A 126 1.16 2.25 30.46
C SER A 126 1.99 1.67 31.60
#